data_5956cc3b004f507c97d3b6bb2820d1ae
#
_entry.id   5956cc3b004f507c97d3b6bb2820d1ae
#
_cell.length_a   1.000
_cell.length_b   1.000
_cell.length_c   1.000
_cell.angle_alpha   90.00
_cell.angle_beta   90.00
_cell.angle_gamma   90.00
#
_symmetry.space_group_name_H-M   'P 1'
#
loop_
_entity.id
_entity.type
_entity.pdbx_description
1 polymer ?
#
loop_
_entity_poly.entity_id
_entity_poly.type
_entity_poly.pdbx_seq_one_letter_code
_entity_poly.pdbx_strand_id
1 'polypeptide(L)'
;MKLLLGFALCILAGLGFTYCNVPLGMMFGPLITVLVLKRTGLSVPVLPGSLTVIQLSLGTSIGLLFRDFSFGAQGNIAFLLVLLLVCLSLQFTACYLWCIHRLRWSKEEALLGAVPGAMAAVLALASHVKTPPQKIIISHSLRLIALTLFAGYITGGAQTHMAMPPVLFATTNVLWLLGIVFAGYVLGKCLERFHFPAPFMITSLLCAALLHPLSSQTVFFPDIFNQFSMILMGILLGHHFIAFTLTAFLRHLWSSIQLIAIGLGVTVMMAFTAAHLLDYPFYVLMLSWVPGSVESMSFAALALNANASFVMASHIIRMLLIQTIPAIVIYRKREVIEGNSAKTSKPTRPL
;
A
#
# COMPACT_ATOMS: atom_id res chain seq x y z
N MET A 1 0.76 -17.95 -25.93
CA MET A 1 -0.62 -18.46 -25.75
C MET A 1 -1.01 -18.58 -24.28
N LYS A 2 -0.26 -19.34 -23.42
CA LYS A 2 -0.59 -19.54 -21.99
C LYS A 2 -0.66 -18.21 -21.18
N LEU A 3 0.21 -17.26 -21.45
CA LEU A 3 0.25 -15.95 -20.80
C LEU A 3 -0.98 -15.11 -21.10
N LEU A 4 -1.35 -14.99 -22.37
CA LEU A 4 -2.56 -14.25 -22.79
C LEU A 4 -3.82 -14.88 -22.20
N LEU A 5 -3.88 -16.23 -22.16
CA LEU A 5 -4.99 -16.93 -21.54
C LEU A 5 -5.08 -16.62 -20.04
N GLY A 6 -3.95 -16.61 -19.33
CA GLY A 6 -3.93 -16.27 -17.90
C GLY A 6 -4.42 -14.85 -17.62
N PHE A 7 -3.98 -13.87 -18.41
CA PHE A 7 -4.46 -12.49 -18.29
C PHE A 7 -5.95 -12.37 -18.65
N ALA A 8 -6.41 -13.02 -19.70
CA ALA A 8 -7.82 -13.04 -20.07
C ALA A 8 -8.70 -13.62 -18.95
N LEU A 9 -8.26 -14.72 -18.32
CA LEU A 9 -8.95 -15.29 -17.16
C LEU A 9 -8.98 -14.33 -15.95
N CYS A 10 -7.90 -13.60 -15.71
CA CYS A 10 -7.87 -12.58 -14.66
C CYS A 10 -8.86 -11.44 -14.93
N ILE A 11 -8.94 -10.97 -16.17
CA ILE A 11 -9.90 -9.94 -16.57
C ILE A 11 -11.33 -10.45 -16.41
N LEU A 12 -11.63 -11.65 -16.94
CA LEU A 12 -12.96 -12.26 -16.87
C LEU A 12 -13.39 -12.49 -15.40
N ALA A 13 -12.48 -12.95 -14.55
CA ALA A 13 -12.76 -13.12 -13.13
C ALA A 13 -13.00 -11.76 -12.45
N GLY A 14 -12.22 -10.73 -12.77
CA GLY A 14 -12.45 -9.38 -12.28
C GLY A 14 -13.83 -8.86 -12.64
N LEU A 15 -14.22 -8.98 -13.90
CA LEU A 15 -15.55 -8.60 -14.38
C LEU A 15 -16.66 -9.44 -13.72
N GLY A 16 -16.46 -10.75 -13.58
CA GLY A 16 -17.42 -11.63 -12.92
C GLY A 16 -17.65 -11.27 -11.45
N PHE A 17 -16.58 -11.00 -10.69
CA PHE A 17 -16.68 -10.55 -9.30
C PHE A 17 -17.35 -9.18 -9.19
N THR A 18 -17.07 -8.28 -10.13
CA THR A 18 -17.71 -6.98 -10.21
C THR A 18 -19.21 -7.13 -10.50
N TYR A 19 -19.58 -8.01 -11.44
CA TYR A 19 -20.98 -8.33 -11.74
C TYR A 19 -21.73 -8.93 -10.54
N CYS A 20 -21.04 -9.75 -9.73
CA CYS A 20 -21.58 -10.28 -8.47
C CYS A 20 -21.59 -9.24 -7.32
N ASN A 21 -21.37 -7.96 -7.59
CA ASN A 21 -21.29 -6.89 -6.60
C ASN A 21 -20.25 -7.14 -5.49
N VAL A 22 -19.20 -7.90 -5.79
CA VAL A 22 -18.07 -8.06 -4.85
C VAL A 22 -17.27 -6.77 -4.81
N PRO A 23 -17.11 -6.14 -3.64
CA PRO A 23 -16.31 -4.93 -3.51
C PRO A 23 -14.88 -5.13 -4.02
N LEU A 24 -14.37 -4.17 -4.79
CA LEU A 24 -13.06 -4.27 -5.45
C LEU A 24 -12.92 -5.54 -6.31
N GLY A 25 -14.00 -5.98 -6.95
CA GLY A 25 -14.06 -7.21 -7.75
C GLY A 25 -12.96 -7.30 -8.81
N MET A 26 -12.64 -6.16 -9.47
CA MET A 26 -11.53 -6.06 -10.44
C MET A 26 -10.15 -6.36 -9.84
N MET A 27 -10.02 -6.36 -8.51
CA MET A 27 -8.76 -6.72 -7.82
C MET A 27 -8.84 -8.14 -7.24
N PHE A 28 -9.95 -8.51 -6.60
CA PHE A 28 -10.09 -9.83 -5.96
C PHE A 28 -10.25 -10.96 -6.95
N GLY A 29 -10.94 -10.73 -8.07
CA GLY A 29 -11.06 -11.71 -9.15
C GLY A 29 -9.70 -12.20 -9.67
N PRO A 30 -8.83 -11.30 -10.16
CA PRO A 30 -7.47 -11.64 -10.56
C PRO A 30 -6.63 -12.29 -9.45
N LEU A 31 -6.72 -11.80 -8.21
CA LEU A 31 -6.01 -12.37 -7.06
C LEU A 31 -6.36 -13.85 -6.89
N ILE A 32 -7.64 -14.19 -6.82
CA ILE A 32 -8.10 -15.56 -6.66
C ILE A 32 -7.73 -16.40 -7.88
N THR A 33 -7.87 -15.85 -9.09
CA THR A 33 -7.51 -16.54 -10.34
C THR A 33 -6.04 -16.94 -10.35
N VAL A 34 -5.13 -16.05 -9.96
CA VAL A 34 -3.69 -16.34 -9.87
C VAL A 34 -3.42 -17.50 -8.88
N LEU A 35 -4.10 -17.53 -7.73
CA LEU A 35 -3.96 -18.60 -6.75
C LEU A 35 -4.47 -19.95 -7.26
N VAL A 36 -5.58 -19.95 -7.99
CA VAL A 36 -6.16 -21.16 -8.58
C VAL A 36 -5.29 -21.67 -9.73
N LEU A 37 -4.86 -20.78 -10.65
CA LEU A 37 -4.05 -21.13 -11.80
C LEU A 37 -2.69 -21.72 -11.41
N LYS A 38 -2.12 -21.34 -10.26
CA LYS A 38 -0.93 -21.99 -9.73
C LYS A 38 -1.10 -23.49 -9.59
N ARG A 39 -2.26 -23.98 -9.18
CA ARG A 39 -2.54 -25.41 -9.00
C ARG A 39 -2.68 -26.16 -10.32
N THR A 40 -3.03 -25.47 -11.40
CA THR A 40 -3.20 -26.06 -12.74
C THR A 40 -1.92 -26.02 -13.59
N GLY A 41 -0.81 -25.50 -13.03
CA GLY A 41 0.46 -25.34 -13.75
C GLY A 41 0.48 -24.18 -14.76
N LEU A 42 -0.58 -23.36 -14.77
CA LEU A 42 -0.62 -22.09 -15.50
C LEU A 42 -0.12 -20.98 -14.56
N SER A 43 0.90 -20.25 -14.98
CA SER A 43 1.40 -19.10 -14.23
C SER A 43 1.05 -17.81 -14.98
N VAL A 44 0.50 -16.83 -14.24
CA VAL A 44 0.31 -15.47 -14.74
C VAL A 44 1.47 -14.66 -14.16
N PRO A 45 2.50 -14.29 -14.93
CA PRO A 45 3.64 -13.55 -14.39
C PRO A 45 3.21 -12.12 -14.04
N VAL A 46 3.88 -11.55 -13.04
CA VAL A 46 3.81 -10.11 -12.79
C VAL A 46 4.53 -9.40 -13.93
N LEU A 47 3.83 -8.52 -14.64
CA LEU A 47 4.45 -7.73 -15.71
C LEU A 47 5.49 -6.77 -15.11
N PRO A 48 6.67 -6.63 -15.73
CA PRO A 48 7.63 -5.63 -15.30
C PRO A 48 6.99 -4.24 -15.40
N GLY A 49 7.16 -3.43 -14.35
CA GLY A 49 6.56 -2.11 -14.29
C GLY A 49 5.09 -2.07 -13.82
N SER A 50 4.45 -3.21 -13.47
CA SER A 50 3.08 -3.22 -12.94
C SER A 50 2.88 -2.24 -11.79
N LEU A 51 3.81 -2.22 -10.82
CA LEU A 51 3.72 -1.30 -9.69
C LEU A 51 3.83 0.17 -10.13
N THR A 52 4.68 0.47 -11.10
CA THR A 52 4.80 1.83 -11.69
C THR A 52 3.49 2.27 -12.33
N VAL A 53 2.85 1.39 -13.12
CA VAL A 53 1.55 1.68 -13.75
C VAL A 53 0.46 1.91 -12.71
N ILE A 54 0.39 1.06 -11.67
CA ILE A 54 -0.56 1.22 -10.56
C ILE A 54 -0.36 2.57 -9.87
N GLN A 55 0.88 2.91 -9.53
CA GLN A 55 1.21 4.14 -8.85
C GLN A 55 0.91 5.39 -9.69
N LEU A 56 1.26 5.39 -10.97
CA LEU A 56 0.96 6.49 -11.89
C LEU A 56 -0.54 6.69 -12.06
N SER A 57 -1.29 5.61 -12.26
CA SER A 57 -2.75 5.65 -12.42
C SER A 57 -3.42 6.22 -11.17
N LEU A 58 -3.11 5.67 -9.99
CA LEU A 58 -3.68 6.13 -8.72
C LEU A 58 -3.28 7.57 -8.39
N GLY A 59 -1.98 7.88 -8.50
CA GLY A 59 -1.47 9.21 -8.22
C GLY A 59 -2.12 10.26 -9.10
N THR A 60 -2.23 10.00 -10.41
CA THR A 60 -2.91 10.90 -11.36
C THR A 60 -4.40 11.03 -11.02
N SER A 61 -5.10 9.90 -10.84
CA SER A 61 -6.54 9.89 -10.55
C SER A 61 -6.87 10.70 -9.29
N ILE A 62 -6.12 10.50 -8.21
CA ILE A 62 -6.34 11.20 -6.93
C ILE A 62 -5.83 12.64 -7.00
N GLY A 63 -4.70 12.88 -7.69
CA GLY A 63 -4.14 14.23 -7.85
C GLY A 63 -5.10 15.18 -8.57
N LEU A 64 -5.87 14.70 -9.54
CA LEU A 64 -6.89 15.49 -10.22
C LEU A 64 -8.05 15.91 -9.29
N LEU A 65 -8.30 15.17 -8.22
CA LEU A 65 -9.32 15.53 -7.21
C LEU A 65 -8.86 16.65 -6.28
N PHE A 66 -7.56 16.99 -6.26
CA PHE A 66 -7.03 18.06 -5.40
C PHE A 66 -7.44 19.46 -5.83
N ARG A 67 -8.02 19.66 -7.00
CA ARG A 67 -8.54 20.96 -7.43
C ARG A 67 -9.53 21.55 -6.44
N ASP A 68 -10.40 20.69 -5.89
CA ASP A 68 -11.45 21.08 -4.95
C ASP A 68 -11.02 20.90 -3.49
N PHE A 69 -9.74 20.58 -3.26
CA PHE A 69 -9.21 20.31 -1.94
C PHE A 69 -8.86 21.61 -1.21
N SER A 70 -9.71 22.01 -0.27
CA SER A 70 -9.47 23.16 0.59
C SER A 70 -8.87 22.67 1.92
N PHE A 71 -7.62 23.01 2.17
CA PHE A 71 -6.96 22.73 3.45
C PHE A 71 -7.68 23.37 4.65
N GLY A 72 -8.38 24.49 4.43
CA GLY A 72 -9.13 25.21 5.48
C GLY A 72 -10.45 24.54 5.89
N ALA A 73 -11.04 23.72 5.02
CA ALA A 73 -12.33 23.06 5.30
C ALA A 73 -12.20 21.78 6.14
N GLN A 74 -10.99 21.30 6.41
CA GLN A 74 -10.73 20.01 7.06
C GLN A 74 -10.37 20.12 8.55
N GLY A 75 -10.71 21.20 9.21
CA GLY A 75 -10.40 21.39 10.62
C GLY A 75 -8.89 21.53 10.89
N ASN A 76 -8.48 21.19 12.09
CA ASN A 76 -7.08 21.33 12.49
C ASN A 76 -6.23 20.17 11.98
N ILE A 77 -5.67 20.29 10.76
CA ILE A 77 -4.80 19.28 10.13
C ILE A 77 -3.62 18.92 11.04
N ALA A 78 -3.05 19.90 11.74
CA ALA A 78 -1.93 19.65 12.66
C ALA A 78 -2.36 18.68 13.78
N PHE A 79 -3.57 18.83 14.30
CA PHE A 79 -4.11 17.94 15.33
C PHE A 79 -4.41 16.53 14.77
N LEU A 80 -4.94 16.43 13.54
CA LEU A 80 -5.11 15.15 12.85
C LEU A 80 -3.77 14.43 12.65
N LEU A 81 -2.71 15.15 12.31
CA LEU A 81 -1.36 14.58 12.18
C LEU A 81 -0.81 14.11 13.54
N VAL A 82 -1.04 14.85 14.61
CA VAL A 82 -0.66 14.43 15.97
C VAL A 82 -1.40 13.15 16.35
N LEU A 83 -2.71 13.07 16.12
CA LEU A 83 -3.49 11.87 16.39
C LEU A 83 -3.05 10.68 15.53
N LEU A 84 -2.67 10.91 14.26
CA LEU A 84 -2.08 9.89 13.41
C LEU A 84 -0.77 9.36 14.00
N LEU A 85 0.13 10.24 14.46
CA LEU A 85 1.40 9.85 15.11
C LEU A 85 1.15 9.04 16.38
N VAL A 86 0.21 9.45 17.21
CA VAL A 86 -0.20 8.71 18.42
C VAL A 86 -0.74 7.33 18.03
N CYS A 87 -1.62 7.26 17.04
CA CYS A 87 -2.18 6.02 16.52
C CYS A 87 -1.08 5.06 16.04
N LEU A 88 -0.15 5.55 15.22
CA LEU A 88 0.97 4.76 14.70
C LEU A 88 1.89 4.24 15.82
N SER A 89 2.20 5.11 16.79
CA SER A 89 3.03 4.74 17.94
C SER A 89 2.35 3.68 18.79
N LEU A 90 1.05 3.80 19.01
CA LEU A 90 0.27 2.83 19.77
C LEU A 90 0.13 1.51 19.04
N GLN A 91 -0.16 1.52 17.70
CA GLN A 91 -0.20 0.32 16.87
C GLN A 91 1.14 -0.42 16.89
N PHE A 92 2.24 0.32 16.67
CA PHE A 92 3.58 -0.27 16.67
C PHE A 92 3.91 -0.89 18.03
N THR A 93 3.72 -0.14 19.11
CA THR A 93 4.03 -0.59 20.48
C THR A 93 3.19 -1.81 20.86
N ALA A 94 1.89 -1.79 20.60
CA ALA A 94 0.99 -2.90 20.90
C ALA A 94 1.39 -4.17 20.12
N CYS A 95 1.63 -4.07 18.81
CA CYS A 95 2.08 -5.19 18.00
C CYS A 95 3.46 -5.70 18.43
N TYR A 96 4.41 -4.80 18.71
CA TYR A 96 5.76 -5.15 19.15
C TYR A 96 5.76 -5.91 20.48
N LEU A 97 5.06 -5.39 21.50
CA LEU A 97 4.94 -6.04 22.80
C LEU A 97 4.24 -7.40 22.68
N TRP A 98 3.21 -7.51 21.85
CA TRP A 98 2.54 -8.78 21.60
C TRP A 98 3.48 -9.81 20.96
N CYS A 99 4.26 -9.40 19.96
CA CYS A 99 5.25 -10.28 19.33
C CYS A 99 6.27 -10.82 20.35
N ILE A 100 6.77 -9.98 21.25
CA ILE A 100 7.76 -10.40 22.25
C ILE A 100 7.12 -11.27 23.31
N HIS A 101 6.04 -10.81 23.94
CA HIS A 101 5.51 -11.46 25.16
C HIS A 101 4.66 -12.69 24.85
N ARG A 102 3.85 -12.66 23.78
CA ARG A 102 2.91 -13.74 23.44
C ARG A 102 3.44 -14.66 22.34
N LEU A 103 3.98 -14.09 21.27
CA LEU A 103 4.48 -14.89 20.14
C LEU A 103 5.93 -15.36 20.33
N ARG A 104 6.62 -14.85 21.34
CA ARG A 104 8.03 -15.17 21.68
C ARG A 104 8.98 -14.99 20.48
N TRP A 105 8.75 -13.95 19.71
CA TRP A 105 9.63 -13.57 18.62
C TRP A 105 10.89 -12.88 19.17
N SER A 106 12.01 -13.00 18.46
CA SER A 106 13.20 -12.22 18.79
C SER A 106 12.92 -10.72 18.67
N LYS A 107 13.71 -9.88 19.35
CA LYS A 107 13.53 -8.42 19.31
C LYS A 107 13.55 -7.86 17.89
N GLU A 108 14.40 -8.43 17.03
CA GLU A 108 14.51 -8.04 15.63
C GLU A 108 13.29 -8.46 14.80
N GLU A 109 12.85 -9.70 14.97
CA GLU A 109 11.64 -10.21 14.30
C GLU A 109 10.39 -9.46 14.76
N ALA A 110 10.28 -9.17 16.06
CA ALA A 110 9.17 -8.39 16.61
C ALA A 110 9.16 -6.96 16.05
N LEU A 111 10.32 -6.31 15.97
CA LEU A 111 10.45 -4.98 15.40
C LEU A 111 10.01 -4.97 13.93
N LEU A 112 10.51 -5.90 13.12
CA LEU A 112 10.17 -5.98 11.70
C LEU A 112 8.71 -6.40 11.47
N GLY A 113 8.19 -7.29 12.30
CA GLY A 113 6.79 -7.75 12.21
C GLY A 113 5.78 -6.70 12.65
N ALA A 114 6.16 -5.84 13.61
CA ALA A 114 5.29 -4.78 14.12
C ALA A 114 5.21 -3.57 13.18
N VAL A 115 6.22 -3.32 12.34
CA VAL A 115 6.24 -2.18 11.41
C VAL A 115 5.20 -2.37 10.33
N PRO A 116 4.17 -1.52 10.23
CA PRO A 116 3.14 -1.65 9.21
C PRO A 116 3.64 -1.11 7.85
N GLY A 117 3.51 -1.91 6.78
CA GLY A 117 3.74 -1.44 5.41
C GLY A 117 5.19 -1.43 4.90
N ALA A 118 6.16 -1.90 5.68
CA ALA A 118 7.59 -1.85 5.32
C ALA A 118 8.10 -3.11 4.59
N MET A 119 7.28 -3.76 3.74
CA MET A 119 7.64 -5.02 3.08
C MET A 119 8.99 -4.93 2.35
N ALA A 120 9.24 -3.86 1.59
CA ALA A 120 10.50 -3.67 0.87
C ALA A 120 11.71 -3.54 1.84
N ALA A 121 11.56 -2.80 2.93
CA ALA A 121 12.59 -2.67 3.95
C ALA A 121 12.82 -3.98 4.71
N VAL A 122 11.75 -4.72 5.00
CA VAL A 122 11.81 -6.06 5.62
C VAL A 122 12.54 -7.05 4.72
N LEU A 123 12.24 -7.06 3.41
CA LEU A 123 12.93 -7.91 2.43
C LEU A 123 14.41 -7.55 2.28
N ALA A 124 14.73 -6.24 2.23
CA ALA A 124 16.11 -5.77 2.19
C ALA A 124 16.90 -6.19 3.43
N LEU A 125 16.28 -6.15 4.61
CA LEU A 125 16.91 -6.60 5.84
C LEU A 125 17.01 -8.13 5.93
N ALA A 126 16.01 -8.85 5.41
CA ALA A 126 15.99 -10.30 5.37
C ALA A 126 17.12 -10.89 4.53
N SER A 127 17.59 -10.19 3.51
CA SER A 127 18.74 -10.62 2.68
C SER A 127 20.06 -10.64 3.44
N HIS A 128 20.15 -9.93 4.56
CA HIS A 128 21.33 -9.89 5.44
C HIS A 128 21.23 -10.86 6.64
N VAL A 129 20.11 -11.56 6.80
CA VAL A 129 19.90 -12.55 7.88
C VAL A 129 20.03 -13.95 7.31
N LYS A 130 20.79 -14.82 8.00
CA LYS A 130 21.09 -16.20 7.55
C LYS A 130 19.85 -17.10 7.35
N THR A 131 18.72 -16.74 7.93
CA THR A 131 17.44 -17.46 7.76
C THR A 131 16.37 -16.50 7.25
N PRO A 132 15.69 -16.79 6.13
CA PRO A 132 14.62 -15.92 5.65
C PRO A 132 13.50 -15.88 6.70
N PRO A 133 13.06 -14.71 7.15
CA PRO A 133 12.05 -14.58 8.18
C PRO A 133 10.66 -14.85 7.61
N GLN A 134 10.40 -16.11 7.24
CA GLN A 134 9.13 -16.54 6.62
C GLN A 134 7.91 -16.07 7.39
N LYS A 135 7.96 -16.14 8.74
CA LYS A 135 6.86 -15.67 9.60
C LYS A 135 6.55 -14.20 9.45
N ILE A 136 7.57 -13.35 9.24
CA ILE A 136 7.39 -11.91 9.03
C ILE A 136 6.75 -11.66 7.68
N ILE A 137 7.28 -12.29 6.62
CA ILE A 137 6.77 -12.14 5.25
C ILE A 137 5.31 -12.61 5.17
N ILE A 138 5.00 -13.78 5.75
CA ILE A 138 3.63 -14.31 5.79
C ILE A 138 2.70 -13.36 6.56
N SER A 139 3.13 -12.86 7.73
CA SER A 139 2.34 -11.93 8.53
C SER A 139 2.03 -10.63 7.78
N HIS A 140 3.01 -10.05 7.08
CA HIS A 140 2.81 -8.86 6.27
C HIS A 140 1.89 -9.11 5.07
N SER A 141 2.06 -10.25 4.36
CA SER A 141 1.21 -10.60 3.23
C SER A 141 -0.24 -10.82 3.65
N LEU A 142 -0.45 -11.59 4.74
CA LEU A 142 -1.79 -11.80 5.30
C LEU A 142 -2.45 -10.50 5.75
N ARG A 143 -1.69 -9.60 6.38
CA ARG A 143 -2.19 -8.29 6.77
C ARG A 143 -2.65 -7.49 5.56
N LEU A 144 -1.86 -7.42 4.50
CA LEU A 144 -2.23 -6.70 3.29
C LEU A 144 -3.57 -7.20 2.74
N ILE A 145 -3.74 -8.53 2.61
CA ILE A 145 -5.00 -9.09 2.09
C ILE A 145 -6.16 -8.89 3.05
N ALA A 146 -5.99 -9.22 4.33
CA ALA A 146 -7.06 -9.06 5.30
C ALA A 146 -7.57 -7.62 5.36
N LEU A 147 -6.67 -6.64 5.34
CA LEU A 147 -7.04 -5.23 5.37
C LEU A 147 -7.61 -4.74 4.04
N THR A 148 -7.18 -5.33 2.92
CA THR A 148 -7.80 -5.05 1.62
C THR A 148 -9.21 -5.62 1.54
N LEU A 149 -9.44 -6.84 2.06
CA LEU A 149 -10.78 -7.43 2.20
C LEU A 149 -11.66 -6.60 3.14
N PHE A 150 -11.10 -6.13 4.25
CA PHE A 150 -11.79 -5.26 5.18
C PHE A 150 -12.19 -3.93 4.54
N ALA A 151 -11.30 -3.29 3.78
CA ALA A 151 -11.61 -2.09 3.01
C ALA A 151 -12.71 -2.37 1.98
N GLY A 152 -12.63 -3.50 1.26
CA GLY A 152 -13.67 -3.94 0.34
C GLY A 152 -15.03 -4.14 1.03
N TYR A 153 -15.05 -4.71 2.24
CA TYR A 153 -16.28 -4.88 3.02
C TYR A 153 -16.89 -3.53 3.44
N ILE A 154 -16.07 -2.58 3.88
CA ILE A 154 -16.53 -1.23 4.23
C ILE A 154 -17.11 -0.52 3.00
N THR A 155 -16.52 -0.72 1.81
CA THR A 155 -17.05 -0.12 0.57
C THR A 155 -18.45 -0.63 0.20
N GLY A 156 -18.89 -1.76 0.79
CA GLY A 156 -20.27 -2.25 0.65
C GLY A 156 -20.73 -2.51 -0.78
N GLY A 157 -19.79 -2.73 -1.71
CA GLY A 157 -20.11 -2.88 -3.13
C GLY A 157 -20.46 -1.57 -3.83
N ALA A 158 -20.17 -0.42 -3.22
CA ALA A 158 -20.32 0.89 -3.86
C ALA A 158 -19.47 0.93 -5.15
N GLN A 159 -20.09 0.58 -6.24
CA GLN A 159 -19.55 0.78 -7.58
C GLN A 159 -20.05 2.12 -8.06
N THR A 160 -19.19 3.11 -8.01
CA THR A 160 -19.43 4.35 -8.71
C THR A 160 -19.23 4.09 -10.21
N HIS A 161 -20.30 3.67 -10.88
CA HIS A 161 -20.37 3.86 -12.33
C HIS A 161 -20.48 5.37 -12.57
N MET A 162 -19.37 6.07 -12.59
CA MET A 162 -19.36 7.42 -13.14
C MET A 162 -19.68 7.27 -14.62
N ALA A 163 -20.82 7.83 -15.06
CA ALA A 163 -21.11 7.97 -16.46
C ALA A 163 -19.92 8.63 -17.15
N MET A 164 -19.41 8.03 -18.22
CA MET A 164 -18.28 8.59 -18.97
C MET A 164 -18.64 9.98 -19.48
N PRO A 165 -17.99 11.05 -19.03
CA PRO A 165 -18.27 12.38 -19.55
C PRO A 165 -17.85 12.43 -21.03
N PRO A 166 -18.62 13.09 -21.90
CA PRO A 166 -18.33 13.18 -23.33
C PRO A 166 -16.98 13.86 -23.65
N VAL A 167 -16.44 14.61 -22.69
CA VAL A 167 -15.15 15.31 -22.80
C VAL A 167 -13.94 14.36 -22.67
N LEU A 168 -14.14 13.11 -22.27
CA LEU A 168 -13.05 12.15 -21.99
C LEU A 168 -12.11 11.95 -23.18
N PHE A 169 -12.66 11.92 -24.41
CA PHE A 169 -11.93 11.73 -25.65
C PHE A 169 -11.57 13.04 -26.37
N ALA A 170 -11.84 14.20 -25.75
CA ALA A 170 -11.36 15.45 -26.31
C ALA A 170 -9.83 15.45 -26.37
N THR A 171 -9.29 15.87 -27.52
CA THR A 171 -7.83 15.91 -27.75
C THR A 171 -7.10 16.67 -26.63
N THR A 172 -7.70 17.74 -26.13
CA THR A 172 -7.16 18.55 -25.04
C THR A 172 -7.05 17.75 -23.74
N ASN A 173 -8.06 16.96 -23.38
CA ASN A 173 -8.05 16.10 -22.20
C ASN A 173 -6.93 15.05 -22.29
N VAL A 174 -6.81 14.40 -23.46
CA VAL A 174 -5.77 13.37 -23.69
C VAL A 174 -4.37 13.97 -23.60
N LEU A 175 -4.15 15.16 -24.18
CA LEU A 175 -2.84 15.84 -24.12
C LEU A 175 -2.47 16.22 -22.68
N TRP A 176 -3.41 16.75 -21.89
CA TRP A 176 -3.17 17.05 -20.46
C TRP A 176 -2.85 15.79 -19.67
N LEU A 177 -3.58 14.70 -19.85
CA LEU A 177 -3.31 13.43 -19.19
C LEU A 177 -1.94 12.87 -19.55
N LEU A 178 -1.59 12.87 -20.83
CA LEU A 178 -0.28 12.41 -21.27
C LEU A 178 0.84 13.27 -20.67
N GLY A 179 0.67 14.59 -20.65
CA GLY A 179 1.63 15.51 -20.01
C GLY A 179 1.81 15.26 -18.53
N ILE A 180 0.70 15.08 -17.78
CA ILE A 180 0.72 14.80 -16.34
C ILE A 180 1.40 13.45 -16.04
N VAL A 181 1.00 12.38 -16.76
CA VAL A 181 1.56 11.03 -16.57
C VAL A 181 3.03 11.00 -16.94
N PHE A 182 3.43 11.65 -18.04
CA PHE A 182 4.82 11.74 -18.47
C PHE A 182 5.67 12.51 -17.45
N ALA A 183 5.22 13.68 -17.00
CA ALA A 183 5.91 14.46 -15.95
C ALA A 183 6.03 13.65 -14.65
N GLY A 184 4.95 12.99 -14.23
CA GLY A 184 4.93 12.11 -13.07
C GLY A 184 5.91 10.94 -13.19
N TYR A 185 6.02 10.34 -14.39
CA TYR A 185 6.97 9.26 -14.64
C TYR A 185 8.43 9.75 -14.58
N VAL A 186 8.76 10.85 -15.25
CA VAL A 186 10.13 11.40 -15.28
C VAL A 186 10.59 11.80 -13.87
N LEU A 187 9.76 12.55 -13.14
CA LEU A 187 10.06 12.93 -11.76
C LEU A 187 10.09 11.71 -10.82
N GLY A 188 9.21 10.72 -11.06
CA GLY A 188 9.22 9.45 -10.35
C GLY A 188 10.52 8.70 -10.51
N LYS A 189 11.10 8.67 -11.70
CA LYS A 189 12.43 8.10 -11.96
C LYS A 189 13.55 8.82 -11.20
N CYS A 190 13.48 10.13 -11.09
CA CYS A 190 14.40 10.90 -10.26
C CYS A 190 14.25 10.51 -8.77
N LEU A 191 13.02 10.45 -8.28
CA LEU A 191 12.74 10.16 -6.88
C LEU A 191 13.07 8.70 -6.50
N GLU A 192 12.91 7.76 -7.44
CA GLU A 192 13.30 6.35 -7.30
C GLU A 192 14.79 6.19 -6.98
N ARG A 193 15.65 7.05 -7.55
CA ARG A 193 17.11 7.07 -7.26
C ARG A 193 17.43 7.35 -5.79
N PHE A 194 16.57 8.09 -5.11
CA PHE A 194 16.71 8.40 -3.68
C PHE A 194 16.04 7.36 -2.79
N HIS A 195 15.62 6.22 -3.35
CA HIS A 195 14.91 5.15 -2.63
C HIS A 195 13.64 5.63 -1.91
N PHE A 196 12.99 6.64 -2.48
CA PHE A 196 11.76 7.19 -1.92
C PHE A 196 10.61 6.17 -2.05
N PRO A 197 9.74 6.05 -1.04
CA PRO A 197 8.61 5.12 -1.09
C PRO A 197 7.55 5.59 -2.10
N ALA A 198 7.01 4.66 -2.89
CA ALA A 198 5.98 4.93 -3.90
C ALA A 198 6.27 6.18 -4.78
N PRO A 199 7.47 6.25 -5.40
CA PRO A 199 7.94 7.48 -6.04
C PRO A 199 7.01 7.95 -7.16
N PHE A 200 6.53 7.04 -8.00
CA PHE A 200 5.64 7.37 -9.12
C PHE A 200 4.25 7.82 -8.68
N MET A 201 3.76 7.34 -7.53
CA MET A 201 2.48 7.75 -6.98
C MET A 201 2.53 9.18 -6.46
N ILE A 202 3.58 9.51 -5.71
CA ILE A 202 3.76 10.86 -5.15
C ILE A 202 3.96 11.88 -6.27
N THR A 203 4.83 11.57 -7.24
CA THR A 203 5.14 12.51 -8.33
C THR A 203 3.94 12.71 -9.27
N SER A 204 3.21 11.65 -9.64
CA SER A 204 2.02 11.79 -10.47
C SER A 204 0.88 12.52 -9.76
N LEU A 205 0.71 12.30 -8.45
CA LEU A 205 -0.24 13.05 -7.63
C LEU A 205 0.11 14.55 -7.64
N LEU A 206 1.38 14.89 -7.36
CA LEU A 206 1.82 16.27 -7.33
C LEU A 206 1.72 16.93 -8.72
N CYS A 207 2.13 16.23 -9.78
CA CYS A 207 1.99 16.74 -11.15
C CYS A 207 0.51 16.99 -11.50
N ALA A 208 -0.38 16.06 -11.16
CA ALA A 208 -1.80 16.23 -11.42
C ALA A 208 -2.39 17.40 -10.61
N ALA A 209 -2.07 17.48 -9.32
CA ALA A 209 -2.56 18.55 -8.44
C ALA A 209 -2.06 19.95 -8.85
N LEU A 210 -0.82 20.06 -9.34
CA LEU A 210 -0.22 21.33 -9.74
C LEU A 210 -0.55 21.75 -11.17
N LEU A 211 -0.65 20.79 -12.10
CA LEU A 211 -0.89 21.08 -13.52
C LEU A 211 -2.38 21.21 -13.85
N HIS A 212 -3.26 20.50 -13.14
CA HIS A 212 -4.69 20.56 -13.38
C HIS A 212 -5.29 21.99 -13.23
N PRO A 213 -4.92 22.80 -12.22
CA PRO A 213 -5.43 24.18 -12.11
C PRO A 213 -4.98 25.08 -13.26
N LEU A 214 -3.90 24.74 -13.98
CA LEU A 214 -3.43 25.48 -15.13
C LEU A 214 -4.23 25.17 -16.42
N SER A 215 -4.99 24.08 -16.41
CA SER A 215 -5.90 23.75 -17.51
C SER A 215 -7.13 24.64 -17.44
N SER A 216 -7.57 25.20 -18.56
CA SER A 216 -8.83 25.94 -18.68
C SER A 216 -10.08 25.05 -18.56
N GLN A 217 -9.90 23.74 -18.62
CA GLN A 217 -10.94 22.71 -18.58
C GLN A 217 -10.70 21.71 -17.47
N THR A 218 -11.77 21.05 -16.99
CA THR A 218 -11.63 19.93 -16.08
C THR A 218 -11.02 18.73 -16.80
N VAL A 219 -9.88 18.24 -16.31
CA VAL A 219 -9.22 17.05 -16.84
C VAL A 219 -9.82 15.82 -16.16
N PHE A 220 -10.31 14.88 -16.94
CA PHE A 220 -10.92 13.64 -16.46
C PHE A 220 -9.98 12.46 -16.66
N PHE A 221 -9.81 11.64 -15.63
CA PHE A 221 -9.05 10.39 -15.71
C PHE A 221 -9.99 9.24 -16.08
N PRO A 222 -9.73 8.51 -17.19
CA PRO A 222 -10.58 7.39 -17.60
C PRO A 222 -10.54 6.25 -16.59
N ASP A 223 -11.70 5.82 -16.10
CA ASP A 223 -11.81 4.77 -15.08
C ASP A 223 -11.23 3.41 -15.54
N ILE A 224 -11.18 3.16 -16.83
CA ILE A 224 -10.57 1.96 -17.41
C ILE A 224 -9.11 1.77 -16.97
N PHE A 225 -8.35 2.86 -16.76
CA PHE A 225 -6.98 2.78 -16.26
C PHE A 225 -6.93 2.41 -14.78
N ASN A 226 -7.90 2.88 -13.97
CA ASN A 226 -8.03 2.47 -12.58
C ASN A 226 -8.41 0.98 -12.49
N GLN A 227 -9.37 0.52 -13.31
CA GLN A 227 -9.77 -0.88 -13.36
C GLN A 227 -8.62 -1.78 -13.81
N PHE A 228 -7.86 -1.37 -14.83
CA PHE A 228 -6.67 -2.09 -15.26
C PHE A 228 -5.61 -2.15 -14.14
N SER A 229 -5.39 -1.06 -13.44
CA SER A 229 -4.47 -1.00 -12.28
C SER A 229 -4.93 -1.88 -11.13
N MET A 230 -6.25 -2.01 -10.88
CA MET A 230 -6.81 -2.97 -9.93
C MET A 230 -6.51 -4.41 -10.33
N ILE A 231 -6.64 -4.76 -11.61
CA ILE A 231 -6.29 -6.10 -12.12
C ILE A 231 -4.81 -6.39 -11.88
N LEU A 232 -3.93 -5.46 -12.24
CA LEU A 232 -2.48 -5.60 -11.99
C LEU A 232 -2.18 -5.75 -10.49
N MET A 233 -2.86 -4.98 -9.63
CA MET A 233 -2.72 -5.07 -8.19
C MET A 233 -3.18 -6.43 -7.65
N GLY A 234 -4.30 -6.96 -8.16
CA GLY A 234 -4.78 -8.30 -7.81
C GLY A 234 -3.78 -9.40 -8.18
N ILE A 235 -3.20 -9.32 -9.39
CA ILE A 235 -2.15 -10.24 -9.84
C ILE A 235 -0.91 -10.12 -8.92
N LEU A 236 -0.47 -8.93 -8.62
CA LEU A 236 0.68 -8.67 -7.75
C LEU A 236 0.46 -9.24 -6.34
N LEU A 237 -0.71 -8.99 -5.73
CA LEU A 237 -1.08 -9.54 -4.43
C LEU A 237 -1.16 -11.08 -4.47
N GLY A 238 -1.77 -11.66 -5.51
CA GLY A 238 -1.82 -13.11 -5.70
C GLY A 238 -0.44 -13.74 -5.70
N HIS A 239 0.54 -13.11 -6.34
CA HIS A 239 1.92 -13.58 -6.38
C HIS A 239 2.62 -13.61 -5.01
N HIS A 240 2.30 -12.71 -4.09
CA HIS A 240 2.85 -12.75 -2.73
C HIS A 240 2.49 -14.05 -1.99
N PHE A 241 1.34 -14.66 -2.31
CA PHE A 241 0.90 -15.94 -1.71
C PHE A 241 1.47 -17.17 -2.40
N ILE A 242 1.85 -17.05 -3.66
CA ILE A 242 2.45 -18.17 -4.41
C ILE A 242 3.74 -18.65 -3.76
N ALA A 243 4.50 -17.77 -3.12
CA ALA A 243 5.79 -18.08 -2.51
C ALA A 243 5.69 -18.99 -1.28
N PHE A 244 4.49 -19.27 -0.72
CA PHE A 244 4.35 -19.99 0.53
C PHE A 244 3.74 -21.38 0.35
N THR A 245 4.27 -22.34 1.11
CA THR A 245 3.62 -23.65 1.27
C THR A 245 2.40 -23.52 2.18
N LEU A 246 1.36 -24.30 1.93
CA LEU A 246 0.14 -24.29 2.74
C LEU A 246 0.43 -24.55 4.22
N THR A 247 1.36 -25.45 4.52
CA THR A 247 1.79 -25.77 5.88
C THR A 247 2.45 -24.58 6.59
N ALA A 248 3.35 -23.86 5.92
CA ALA A 248 3.95 -22.64 6.46
C ALA A 248 2.92 -21.54 6.67
N PHE A 249 1.99 -21.40 5.72
CA PHE A 249 0.88 -20.45 5.81
C PHE A 249 -0.02 -20.72 7.03
N LEU A 250 -0.52 -21.96 7.18
CA LEU A 250 -1.40 -22.32 8.30
C LEU A 250 -0.71 -22.19 9.67
N ARG A 251 0.60 -22.53 9.74
CA ARG A 251 1.39 -22.38 10.97
C ARG A 251 1.45 -20.94 11.47
N HIS A 252 1.56 -19.99 10.56
CA HIS A 252 1.70 -18.57 10.92
C HIS A 252 0.39 -17.77 10.81
N LEU A 253 -0.69 -18.41 10.35
CA LEU A 253 -2.01 -17.78 10.19
C LEU A 253 -2.52 -17.17 11.50
N TRP A 254 -2.47 -17.94 12.58
CA TRP A 254 -3.00 -17.50 13.88
C TRP A 254 -2.26 -16.29 14.45
N SER A 255 -0.92 -16.31 14.38
CA SER A 255 -0.11 -15.15 14.82
C SER A 255 -0.39 -13.90 13.97
N SER A 256 -0.58 -14.07 12.68
CA SER A 256 -0.89 -12.97 11.76
C SER A 256 -2.28 -12.38 12.04
N ILE A 257 -3.29 -13.21 12.29
CA ILE A 257 -4.64 -12.77 12.66
C ILE A 257 -4.60 -11.93 13.94
N GLN A 258 -3.84 -12.37 14.95
CA GLN A 258 -3.69 -11.61 16.20
C GLN A 258 -3.09 -10.22 15.96
N LEU A 259 -2.04 -10.12 15.15
CA LEU A 259 -1.40 -8.83 14.84
C LEU A 259 -2.32 -7.92 14.03
N ILE A 260 -3.09 -8.49 13.10
CA ILE A 260 -4.11 -7.75 12.33
C ILE A 260 -5.19 -7.22 13.28
N ALA A 261 -5.71 -8.08 14.16
CA ALA A 261 -6.76 -7.70 15.09
C ALA A 261 -6.30 -6.59 16.06
N ILE A 262 -5.07 -6.66 16.56
CA ILE A 262 -4.49 -5.62 17.43
C ILE A 262 -4.35 -4.31 16.65
N GLY A 263 -3.73 -4.34 15.46
CA GLY A 263 -3.54 -3.15 14.65
C GLY A 263 -4.86 -2.50 14.23
N LEU A 264 -5.83 -3.31 13.84
CA LEU A 264 -7.17 -2.85 13.48
C LEU A 264 -7.93 -2.30 14.70
N GLY A 265 -7.86 -3.00 15.84
CA GLY A 265 -8.50 -2.56 17.09
C GLY A 265 -7.99 -1.20 17.55
N VAL A 266 -6.66 -0.98 17.51
CA VAL A 266 -6.07 0.33 17.83
C VAL A 266 -6.55 1.39 16.83
N THR A 267 -6.61 1.05 15.54
CA THR A 267 -7.10 1.98 14.50
C THR A 267 -8.55 2.38 14.74
N VAL A 268 -9.43 1.39 15.00
CA VAL A 268 -10.86 1.64 15.28
C VAL A 268 -11.02 2.58 16.47
N MET A 269 -10.33 2.27 17.58
CA MET A 269 -10.39 3.07 18.79
C MET A 269 -9.92 4.52 18.54
N MET A 270 -8.79 4.68 17.87
CA MET A 270 -8.21 6.01 17.61
C MET A 270 -9.05 6.79 16.58
N ALA A 271 -9.52 6.13 15.53
CA ALA A 271 -10.39 6.76 14.52
C ALA A 271 -11.74 7.17 15.13
N PHE A 272 -12.31 6.35 16.02
CA PHE A 272 -13.54 6.70 16.74
C PHE A 272 -13.33 7.92 17.65
N THR A 273 -12.25 7.93 18.42
CA THR A 273 -11.89 9.06 19.27
C THR A 273 -11.68 10.35 18.45
N ALA A 274 -10.94 10.24 17.34
CA ALA A 274 -10.69 11.40 16.48
C ALA A 274 -11.95 11.89 15.77
N ALA A 275 -12.83 10.99 15.35
CA ALA A 275 -14.10 11.32 14.74
C ALA A 275 -14.99 12.17 15.68
N HIS A 276 -15.03 11.77 16.98
CA HIS A 276 -15.77 12.52 17.99
C HIS A 276 -15.13 13.86 18.37
N LEU A 277 -13.79 13.93 18.42
CA LEU A 277 -13.08 15.16 18.80
C LEU A 277 -13.09 16.23 17.71
N LEU A 278 -13.14 15.81 16.44
CA LEU A 278 -12.93 16.70 15.30
C LEU A 278 -14.16 16.82 14.39
N ASP A 279 -15.25 16.14 14.74
CA ASP A 279 -16.46 16.04 13.89
C ASP A 279 -16.12 15.62 12.45
N TYR A 280 -15.24 14.59 12.34
CA TYR A 280 -14.75 14.10 11.05
C TYR A 280 -15.33 12.72 10.75
N PRO A 281 -15.65 12.39 9.48
CA PRO A 281 -16.26 11.11 9.14
C PRO A 281 -15.40 9.91 9.56
N PHE A 282 -15.91 9.06 10.44
CA PHE A 282 -15.23 7.89 10.99
C PHE A 282 -14.62 6.98 9.92
N TYR A 283 -15.36 6.68 8.84
CA TYR A 283 -14.90 5.78 7.79
C TYR A 283 -13.70 6.33 7.01
N VAL A 284 -13.58 7.66 6.87
CA VAL A 284 -12.42 8.31 6.23
C VAL A 284 -11.18 8.15 7.10
N LEU A 285 -11.30 8.37 8.42
CA LEU A 285 -10.21 8.18 9.37
C LEU A 285 -9.80 6.71 9.46
N MET A 286 -10.78 5.80 9.44
CA MET A 286 -10.53 4.35 9.39
C MET A 286 -9.68 3.98 8.17
N LEU A 287 -10.11 4.38 6.97
CA LEU A 287 -9.35 4.09 5.74
C LEU A 287 -7.96 4.74 5.75
N SER A 288 -7.84 5.94 6.36
CA SER A 288 -6.58 6.69 6.42
C SER A 288 -5.55 6.07 7.37
N TRP A 289 -6.00 5.48 8.49
CA TRP A 289 -5.12 5.04 9.58
C TRP A 289 -4.95 3.53 9.68
N VAL A 290 -5.75 2.76 8.96
CA VAL A 290 -5.61 1.30 8.87
C VAL A 290 -4.23 0.94 8.31
N PRO A 291 -3.49 -0.04 8.89
CA PRO A 291 -2.14 -0.40 8.46
C PRO A 291 -2.13 -1.26 7.16
N GLY A 292 -2.92 -0.84 6.15
CA GLY A 292 -3.03 -1.47 4.83
C GLY A 292 -2.02 -0.94 3.80
N SER A 293 -2.14 -1.39 2.55
CA SER A 293 -1.38 -0.82 1.44
C SER A 293 -1.98 0.52 1.01
N VAL A 294 -1.11 1.44 0.60
CA VAL A 294 -1.55 2.76 0.11
C VAL A 294 -2.48 2.59 -1.09
N GLU A 295 -2.09 1.71 -2.00
CA GLU A 295 -2.81 1.46 -3.25
C GLU A 295 -4.22 0.92 -2.99
N SER A 296 -4.34 -0.14 -2.16
CA SER A 296 -5.64 -0.75 -1.86
C SER A 296 -6.58 0.20 -1.11
N MET A 297 -6.05 0.96 -0.15
CA MET A 297 -6.85 1.93 0.62
C MET A 297 -7.28 3.11 -0.23
N SER A 298 -6.42 3.56 -1.15
CA SER A 298 -6.76 4.62 -2.10
C SER A 298 -7.85 4.18 -3.08
N PHE A 299 -7.80 2.95 -3.59
CA PHE A 299 -8.89 2.38 -4.39
C PHE A 299 -10.20 2.30 -3.60
N ALA A 300 -10.14 1.88 -2.34
CA ALA A 300 -11.32 1.84 -1.48
C ALA A 300 -11.90 3.24 -1.23
N ALA A 301 -11.05 4.23 -1.01
CA ALA A 301 -11.47 5.61 -0.82
C ALA A 301 -12.13 6.19 -2.09
N LEU A 302 -11.58 5.91 -3.27
CA LEU A 302 -12.18 6.29 -4.55
C LEU A 302 -13.55 5.61 -4.74
N ALA A 303 -13.66 4.32 -4.45
CA ALA A 303 -14.90 3.57 -4.58
C ALA A 303 -16.02 4.09 -3.67
N LEU A 304 -15.67 4.63 -2.49
CA LEU A 304 -16.62 5.21 -1.53
C LEU A 304 -16.94 6.68 -1.78
N ASN A 305 -16.37 7.31 -2.82
CA ASN A 305 -16.35 8.78 -2.93
C ASN A 305 -15.90 9.47 -1.61
N ALA A 306 -15.04 8.75 -0.85
CA ALA A 306 -14.43 9.31 0.34
C ALA A 306 -13.41 10.36 -0.06
N ASN A 307 -12.94 11.16 0.90
CA ASN A 307 -11.85 12.10 0.63
C ASN A 307 -10.54 11.32 0.32
N ALA A 308 -10.44 10.79 -0.91
CA ALA A 308 -9.34 9.94 -1.36
C ALA A 308 -7.99 10.66 -1.25
N SER A 309 -7.98 11.98 -1.44
CA SER A 309 -6.79 12.82 -1.29
C SER A 309 -6.27 12.81 0.14
N PHE A 310 -7.15 12.93 1.12
CA PHE A 310 -6.78 12.86 2.54
C PHE A 310 -6.31 11.46 2.94
N VAL A 311 -7.02 10.42 2.50
CA VAL A 311 -6.63 9.02 2.75
C VAL A 311 -5.24 8.75 2.20
N MET A 312 -4.97 9.11 0.95
CA MET A 312 -3.68 8.91 0.30
C MET A 312 -2.57 9.71 0.97
N ALA A 313 -2.80 11.01 1.28
CA ALA A 313 -1.83 11.84 1.98
C ALA A 313 -1.45 11.25 3.34
N SER A 314 -2.44 10.79 4.12
CA SER A 314 -2.22 10.14 5.42
C SER A 314 -1.36 8.87 5.28
N HIS A 315 -1.62 8.06 4.26
CA HIS A 315 -0.83 6.84 3.99
C HIS A 315 0.61 7.16 3.55
N ILE A 316 0.82 8.19 2.73
CA ILE A 316 2.16 8.63 2.31
C ILE A 316 2.95 9.12 3.53
N ILE A 317 2.35 9.99 4.35
CA ILE A 317 2.98 10.50 5.59
C ILE A 317 3.35 9.33 6.50
N ARG A 318 2.42 8.40 6.73
CA ARG A 318 2.68 7.18 7.50
C ARG A 318 3.85 6.39 6.94
N MET A 319 3.90 6.19 5.64
CA MET A 319 4.94 5.42 4.96
C MET A 319 6.32 6.06 5.14
N LEU A 320 6.42 7.38 5.00
CA LEU A 320 7.64 8.14 5.26
C LEU A 320 8.12 8.00 6.70
N LEU A 321 7.21 8.15 7.68
CA LEU A 321 7.52 8.04 9.09
C LEU A 321 7.97 6.63 9.49
N ILE A 322 7.28 5.61 9.00
CA ILE A 322 7.54 4.22 9.37
C ILE A 322 8.83 3.68 8.74
N GLN A 323 9.20 4.12 7.56
CA GLN A 323 10.44 3.67 6.90
C GLN A 323 11.70 4.14 7.62
N THR A 324 11.62 5.18 8.44
CA THR A 324 12.76 5.62 9.25
C THR A 324 13.17 4.57 10.30
N ILE A 325 12.24 3.75 10.79
CA ILE A 325 12.51 2.73 11.83
C ILE A 325 13.46 1.63 11.33
N PRO A 326 13.18 0.93 10.21
CA PRO A 326 14.11 -0.05 9.65
C PRO A 326 15.46 0.56 9.24
N ALA A 327 15.46 1.79 8.71
CA ALA A 327 16.68 2.48 8.32
C ALA A 327 17.62 2.71 9.51
N ILE A 328 17.10 3.16 10.67
CA ILE A 328 17.87 3.35 11.89
C ILE A 328 18.43 2.02 12.41
N VAL A 329 17.63 0.94 12.36
CA VAL A 329 18.06 -0.39 12.80
C VAL A 329 19.19 -0.94 11.93
N ILE A 330 19.08 -0.77 10.60
CA ILE A 330 20.12 -1.18 9.64
C ILE A 330 21.41 -0.40 9.89
N TYR A 331 21.31 0.92 10.05
CA TYR A 331 22.47 1.77 10.29
C TYR A 331 23.22 1.38 11.56
N ARG A 332 22.52 1.20 12.69
CA ARG A 332 23.13 0.78 13.97
C ARG A 332 23.78 -0.62 13.87
N LYS A 333 23.21 -1.55 13.09
CA LYS A 333 23.85 -2.86 12.89
C LYS A 333 25.14 -2.76 12.09
N ARG A 334 25.20 -1.92 11.05
CA ARG A 334 26.44 -1.69 10.30
C ARG A 334 27.55 -1.16 11.19
N GLU A 335 27.29 -0.15 12.01
CA GLU A 335 28.27 0.40 12.94
C GLU A 335 28.81 -0.66 13.93
N VAL A 336 27.96 -1.55 14.44
CA VAL A 336 28.36 -2.62 15.36
C VAL A 336 29.24 -3.68 14.62
N ILE A 337 28.93 -4.03 13.38
CA ILE A 337 29.70 -4.99 12.61
C ILE A 337 31.06 -4.40 12.20
N GLU A 338 31.09 -3.17 11.72
CA GLU A 338 32.32 -2.46 11.34
C GLU A 338 33.21 -2.19 12.56
N GLY A 339 32.62 -1.79 13.69
CA GLY A 339 33.33 -1.58 14.96
C GLY A 339 33.95 -2.87 15.55
N ASN A 340 33.28 -4.02 15.37
CA ASN A 340 33.84 -5.31 15.76
C ASN A 340 34.95 -5.82 14.81
N SER A 341 34.82 -5.58 13.52
CA SER A 341 35.85 -5.92 12.53
C SER A 341 37.13 -5.11 12.75
N ALA A 342 37.00 -3.82 13.13
CA ALA A 342 38.14 -2.97 13.46
C ALA A 342 38.86 -3.37 14.76
N LYS A 343 38.14 -3.99 15.72
CA LYS A 343 38.73 -4.52 16.96
C LYS A 343 39.48 -5.82 16.79
N THR A 344 39.07 -6.68 15.84
CA THR A 344 39.72 -7.96 15.55
C THR A 344 40.94 -7.82 14.63
N SER A 345 41.12 -6.69 13.97
CA SER A 345 42.27 -6.42 13.07
C SER A 345 43.47 -5.74 13.76
N LYS A 346 43.49 -5.57 15.09
CA LYS A 346 44.70 -5.10 15.80
C LYS A 346 45.75 -6.21 15.75
N PRO A 347 46.92 -6.00 15.13
CA PRO A 347 48.00 -6.99 15.13
C PRO A 347 48.47 -7.24 16.54
N THR A 348 48.48 -8.50 16.94
CA THR A 348 49.20 -8.96 18.16
C THR A 348 50.67 -8.55 17.99
N ARG A 349 51.16 -7.62 18.83
CA ARG A 349 52.62 -7.33 18.90
C ARG A 349 53.34 -8.61 19.18
N PRO A 350 54.37 -8.98 18.36
CA PRO A 350 55.27 -10.04 18.74
C PRO A 350 56.10 -9.60 19.97
N LEU A 351 56.22 -10.53 20.92
CA LEU A 351 57.11 -10.44 22.08
C LEU A 351 58.58 -10.56 21.66
#